data_645dcf0ed85c83c05b6c4a75467dad7a
#
_entry.id   645dcf0ed85c83c05b6c4a75467dad7a
#
_cell.length_a   1.000
_cell.length_b   1.000
_cell.length_c   1.000
_cell.angle_alpha   90.00
_cell.angle_beta   90.00
_cell.angle_gamma   90.00
#
_symmetry.space_group_name_H-M   'P 1'
#
loop_
_entity.id
_entity.type
_entity.pdbx_description
1 polymer ?
#
loop_
_entity_poly.entity_id
_entity_poly.type
_entity_poly.pdbx_seq_one_letter_code
_entity_poly.pdbx_strand_id
1 'polypeptide(L)'
;AVQSRLIVYLESDANLTLIERAFTIAGSAEVLSNFVQEIYVSEKANLTYVKEQDLAQNTTHIDHTFITQLSNSQVDLFTFSLNAAYLRNNLHFYSDGENVVSNLNGLYVPGEDQLMDSHTVVDHRKPNSESHELYKGVLMGNATGVFNGKIFVRPDAQKTNAFQSCKNVLASTRATMNTKPQLEIWADDVKCSHGTTTGQLNEEALFYLRSRG
;
A
#
# COMPACT_ATOMS: atom_id res chain seq x y z
N ALA A 1 -14.23 -18.22 -9.47
CA ALA A 1 -13.10 -17.29 -9.54
C ALA A 1 -13.48 -16.11 -10.44
N VAL A 2 -13.05 -14.91 -10.05
CA VAL A 2 -13.20 -13.68 -10.84
C VAL A 2 -11.79 -13.21 -11.20
N GLN A 3 -11.58 -12.89 -12.48
CA GLN A 3 -10.32 -12.31 -12.95
C GLN A 3 -10.64 -11.01 -13.68
N SER A 4 -9.93 -9.94 -13.33
CA SER A 4 -10.10 -8.63 -13.93
C SER A 4 -8.74 -8.04 -14.31
N ARG A 5 -8.71 -7.34 -15.44
CA ARG A 5 -7.56 -6.55 -15.86
C ARG A 5 -8.01 -5.16 -16.26
N LEU A 6 -7.37 -4.14 -15.68
CA LEU A 6 -7.59 -2.75 -16.00
C LEU A 6 -6.28 -2.17 -16.56
N ILE A 7 -6.37 -1.50 -17.68
CA ILE A 7 -5.25 -0.74 -18.25
C ILE A 7 -5.67 0.73 -18.31
N VAL A 8 -4.87 1.59 -17.72
CA VAL A 8 -5.08 3.05 -17.72
C VAL A 8 -3.86 3.72 -18.30
N TYR A 9 -4.08 4.58 -19.28
CA TYR A 9 -3.04 5.40 -19.87
C TYR A 9 -3.42 6.88 -19.72
N LEU A 10 -2.63 7.62 -18.94
CA LEU A 10 -2.76 9.07 -18.83
C LEU A 10 -1.78 9.73 -19.79
N GLU A 11 -2.31 10.50 -20.71
CA GLU A 11 -1.51 11.33 -21.60
C GLU A 11 -0.83 12.48 -20.84
N SER A 12 0.15 13.11 -21.48
CA SER A 12 0.88 14.23 -20.89
C SER A 12 -0.06 15.35 -20.46
N ASP A 13 0.26 15.98 -19.30
CA ASP A 13 -0.51 17.05 -18.66
C ASP A 13 -1.94 16.64 -18.20
N ALA A 14 -2.32 15.36 -18.33
CA ALA A 14 -3.64 14.88 -17.90
C ALA A 14 -3.76 14.81 -16.36
N ASN A 15 -4.98 15.02 -15.86
CA ASN A 15 -5.32 14.85 -14.46
C ASN A 15 -6.49 13.87 -14.34
N LEU A 16 -6.31 12.83 -13.53
CA LEU A 16 -7.34 11.81 -13.32
C LEU A 16 -7.51 11.50 -11.82
N THR A 17 -8.76 11.39 -11.39
CA THR A 17 -9.12 10.72 -10.14
C THR A 17 -9.79 9.39 -10.49
N LEU A 18 -9.13 8.29 -10.16
CA LEU A 18 -9.62 6.93 -10.34
C LEU A 18 -10.08 6.38 -8.98
N ILE A 19 -11.32 5.91 -8.91
CA ILE A 19 -11.86 5.23 -7.72
C ILE A 19 -12.21 3.81 -8.11
N GLU A 20 -11.52 2.85 -7.50
CA GLU A 20 -11.79 1.42 -7.66
C GLU A 20 -12.40 0.89 -6.37
N ARG A 21 -13.51 0.17 -6.48
CA ARG A 21 -14.16 -0.50 -5.35
C ARG A 21 -14.31 -1.98 -5.63
N ALA A 22 -13.66 -2.79 -4.80
CA ALA A 22 -13.85 -4.23 -4.78
C ALA A 22 -14.75 -4.59 -3.60
N PHE A 23 -15.92 -5.16 -3.89
CA PHE A 23 -16.87 -5.59 -2.88
C PHE A 23 -17.53 -6.92 -3.30
N THR A 24 -17.94 -7.69 -2.31
CA THR A 24 -18.65 -8.95 -2.56
C THR A 24 -20.16 -8.73 -2.40
N ILE A 25 -20.94 -9.07 -3.44
CA ILE A 25 -22.40 -9.18 -3.32
C ILE A 25 -22.70 -10.45 -2.51
N ALA A 26 -23.63 -10.36 -1.58
CA ALA A 26 -23.96 -11.43 -0.63
C ALA A 26 -24.09 -12.82 -1.28
N GLY A 27 -23.40 -13.80 -0.71
CA GLY A 27 -23.40 -15.20 -1.14
C GLY A 27 -22.64 -16.05 -0.12
N SER A 28 -22.90 -17.35 -0.09
CA SER A 28 -22.28 -18.31 0.84
C SER A 28 -21.08 -19.06 0.25
N ALA A 29 -20.86 -18.98 -1.06
CA ALA A 29 -19.77 -19.70 -1.71
C ALA A 29 -18.41 -18.99 -1.49
N GLU A 30 -17.34 -19.76 -1.39
CA GLU A 30 -15.98 -19.23 -1.41
C GLU A 30 -15.68 -18.52 -2.73
N VAL A 31 -15.10 -17.37 -2.65
CA VAL A 31 -14.75 -16.53 -3.80
C VAL A 31 -13.22 -16.39 -3.89
N LEU A 32 -12.68 -16.67 -5.06
CA LEU A 32 -11.32 -16.29 -5.44
C LEU A 32 -11.40 -15.16 -6.47
N SER A 33 -10.83 -14.01 -6.16
CA SER A 33 -10.69 -12.93 -7.12
C SER A 33 -9.22 -12.56 -7.32
N ASN A 34 -8.83 -12.30 -8.56
CA ASN A 34 -7.48 -11.91 -8.94
C ASN A 34 -7.56 -10.73 -9.91
N PHE A 35 -7.07 -9.58 -9.46
CA PHE A 35 -7.12 -8.33 -10.22
C PHE A 35 -5.71 -7.91 -10.62
N VAL A 36 -5.60 -7.38 -11.83
CA VAL A 36 -4.36 -6.79 -12.35
C VAL A 36 -4.67 -5.39 -12.91
N GLN A 37 -3.96 -4.39 -12.42
CA GLN A 37 -4.04 -3.02 -12.91
C GLN A 37 -2.66 -2.61 -13.45
N GLU A 38 -2.65 -2.10 -14.67
CA GLU A 38 -1.47 -1.51 -15.31
C GLU A 38 -1.76 -0.05 -15.63
N ILE A 39 -1.02 0.84 -15.02
CA ILE A 39 -1.26 2.28 -15.09
C ILE A 39 -0.01 2.98 -15.59
N TYR A 40 -0.14 3.70 -16.68
CA TYR A 40 0.92 4.48 -17.29
C TYR A 40 0.62 5.97 -17.11
N VAL A 41 1.49 6.68 -16.42
CA VAL A 41 1.36 8.11 -16.13
C VAL A 41 2.43 8.87 -16.90
N SER A 42 2.02 9.53 -17.97
CA SER A 42 2.93 10.27 -18.86
C SER A 42 3.47 11.54 -18.21
N GLU A 43 4.30 12.28 -18.94
CA GLU A 43 4.97 13.47 -18.43
C GLU A 43 3.98 14.53 -17.93
N LYS A 44 4.23 15.09 -16.74
CA LYS A 44 3.42 16.11 -16.05
C LYS A 44 1.98 15.70 -15.76
N ALA A 45 1.62 14.43 -15.96
CA ALA A 45 0.30 13.93 -15.61
C ALA A 45 0.19 13.68 -14.10
N ASN A 46 -1.02 13.82 -13.56
CA ASN A 46 -1.32 13.63 -12.16
C ASN A 46 -2.44 12.61 -11.99
N LEU A 47 -2.20 11.62 -11.16
CA LEU A 47 -3.17 10.58 -10.82
C LEU A 47 -3.45 10.59 -9.32
N THR A 48 -4.71 10.74 -8.95
CA THR A 48 -5.20 10.33 -7.63
C THR A 48 -5.93 9.00 -7.76
N TYR A 49 -5.42 7.96 -7.13
CA TYR A 49 -6.01 6.62 -7.20
C TYR A 49 -6.46 6.16 -5.81
N VAL A 50 -7.75 5.90 -5.68
CA VAL A 50 -8.37 5.41 -4.44
C VAL A 50 -8.83 3.97 -4.68
N LYS A 51 -8.30 3.04 -3.89
CA LYS A 51 -8.68 1.62 -3.88
C LYS A 51 -9.42 1.32 -2.58
N GLU A 52 -10.64 0.86 -2.67
CA GLU A 52 -11.46 0.42 -1.54
C GLU A 52 -11.75 -1.08 -1.70
N GLN A 53 -11.32 -1.88 -0.72
CA GLN A 53 -11.43 -3.34 -0.72
C GLN A 53 -12.22 -3.77 0.52
N ASP A 54 -13.53 -3.94 0.34
CA ASP A 54 -14.48 -4.39 1.38
C ASP A 54 -15.20 -5.65 0.90
N LEU A 55 -14.54 -6.78 1.08
CA LEU A 55 -14.94 -8.07 0.55
C LEU A 55 -15.51 -8.94 1.67
N ALA A 56 -16.37 -9.90 1.32
CA ALA A 56 -16.91 -10.82 2.32
C ALA A 56 -15.82 -11.72 2.93
N GLN A 57 -16.04 -12.19 4.16
CA GLN A 57 -15.11 -13.04 4.92
C GLN A 57 -14.86 -14.44 4.32
N ASN A 58 -15.51 -14.79 3.22
CA ASN A 58 -15.27 -16.01 2.44
C ASN A 58 -14.50 -15.71 1.14
N THR A 59 -13.91 -14.52 1.00
CA THR A 59 -13.21 -14.09 -0.20
C THR A 59 -11.69 -14.12 -0.01
N THR A 60 -11.02 -14.78 -0.93
CA THR A 60 -9.58 -14.61 -1.18
C THR A 60 -9.40 -13.64 -2.33
N HIS A 61 -8.75 -12.52 -2.07
CA HIS A 61 -8.48 -11.48 -3.06
C HIS A 61 -6.98 -11.26 -3.24
N ILE A 62 -6.54 -11.35 -4.48
CA ILE A 62 -5.15 -11.05 -4.87
C ILE A 62 -5.18 -9.90 -5.86
N ASP A 63 -4.47 -8.85 -5.54
CA ASP A 63 -4.42 -7.63 -6.34
C ASP A 63 -2.99 -7.33 -6.77
N HIS A 64 -2.79 -7.06 -8.04
CA HIS A 64 -1.51 -6.67 -8.62
C HIS A 64 -1.66 -5.32 -9.31
N THR A 65 -1.00 -4.31 -8.79
CA THR A 65 -1.01 -2.95 -9.36
C THR A 65 0.40 -2.58 -9.80
N PHE A 66 0.53 -2.22 -11.07
CA PHE A 66 1.77 -1.74 -11.68
C PHE A 66 1.56 -0.30 -12.14
N ILE A 67 2.38 0.63 -11.64
CA ILE A 67 2.31 2.04 -12.00
C ILE A 67 3.66 2.47 -12.53
N THR A 68 3.69 2.95 -13.76
CA THR A 68 4.88 3.52 -14.40
C THR A 68 4.70 5.01 -14.56
N GLN A 69 5.65 5.79 -14.05
CA GLN A 69 5.63 7.25 -14.05
C GLN A 69 6.76 7.82 -14.89
N LEU A 70 6.40 8.74 -15.78
CA LEU A 70 7.36 9.54 -16.56
C LEU A 70 7.63 10.89 -15.89
N SER A 71 8.51 11.69 -16.49
CA SER A 71 9.07 12.89 -15.86
C SER A 71 8.02 13.90 -15.41
N ASN A 72 8.25 14.49 -14.23
CA ASN A 72 7.42 15.52 -13.61
C ASN A 72 5.98 15.09 -13.31
N SER A 73 5.71 13.78 -13.28
CA SER A 73 4.40 13.24 -12.94
C SER A 73 4.24 13.02 -11.43
N GLN A 74 3.00 13.02 -10.98
CA GLN A 74 2.64 12.75 -9.59
C GLN A 74 1.57 11.66 -9.51
N VAL A 75 1.75 10.75 -8.55
CA VAL A 75 0.73 9.76 -8.20
C VAL A 75 0.49 9.77 -6.70
N ASP A 76 -0.76 9.96 -6.33
CA ASP A 76 -1.26 9.83 -4.97
C ASP A 76 -2.16 8.59 -4.89
N LEU A 77 -1.65 7.50 -4.32
CA LEU A 77 -2.40 6.26 -4.13
C LEU A 77 -2.88 6.13 -2.67
N PHE A 78 -4.15 5.78 -2.53
CA PHE A 78 -4.78 5.45 -1.25
C PHE A 78 -5.41 4.06 -1.34
N THR A 79 -4.95 3.13 -0.53
CA THR A 79 -5.48 1.76 -0.45
C THR A 79 -6.14 1.53 0.90
N PHE A 80 -7.44 1.23 0.89
CA PHE A 80 -8.22 0.88 2.07
C PHE A 80 -8.57 -0.61 2.00
N SER A 81 -7.90 -1.42 2.80
CA SER A 81 -8.14 -2.87 2.92
C SER A 81 -8.95 -3.11 4.19
N LEU A 82 -10.26 -3.26 4.03
CA LEU A 82 -11.21 -3.24 5.15
C LEU A 82 -11.67 -4.63 5.55
N ASN A 83 -11.93 -5.53 4.58
CA ASN A 83 -12.48 -6.84 4.87
C ASN A 83 -12.15 -7.85 3.76
N ALA A 84 -11.80 -9.09 4.14
CA ALA A 84 -11.66 -10.29 3.31
C ALA A 84 -11.21 -11.45 4.20
N ALA A 85 -11.35 -12.72 3.79
CA ALA A 85 -10.67 -13.83 4.46
C ALA A 85 -9.16 -13.73 4.31
N TYR A 86 -8.72 -13.58 3.07
CA TYR A 86 -7.34 -13.31 2.68
C TYR A 86 -7.31 -12.20 1.63
N LEU A 87 -6.53 -11.16 1.90
CA LEU A 87 -6.32 -10.07 0.97
C LEU A 87 -4.83 -9.82 0.80
N ARG A 88 -4.36 -9.91 -0.45
CA ARG A 88 -2.98 -9.61 -0.80
C ARG A 88 -2.90 -8.52 -1.86
N ASN A 89 -2.21 -7.44 -1.52
CA ASN A 89 -1.86 -6.37 -2.43
C ASN A 89 -0.39 -6.48 -2.83
N ASN A 90 -0.12 -6.55 -4.13
CA ASN A 90 1.21 -6.44 -4.72
C ASN A 90 1.26 -5.15 -5.53
N LEU A 91 1.97 -4.16 -5.04
CA LEU A 91 2.04 -2.82 -5.62
C LEU A 91 3.45 -2.52 -6.10
N HIS A 92 3.57 -2.16 -7.37
CA HIS A 92 4.84 -1.82 -8.00
C HIS A 92 4.79 -0.43 -8.61
N PHE A 93 5.67 0.46 -8.14
CA PHE A 93 5.90 1.79 -8.69
C PHE A 93 7.25 1.83 -9.39
N TYR A 94 7.24 2.28 -10.65
CA TYR A 94 8.43 2.48 -11.47
C TYR A 94 8.58 3.96 -11.80
N SER A 95 9.59 4.61 -11.22
CA SER A 95 9.95 6.00 -11.53
C SER A 95 10.90 6.01 -12.72
N ASP A 96 10.33 5.95 -13.93
CA ASP A 96 11.08 5.92 -15.19
C ASP A 96 11.38 7.32 -15.74
N GLY A 97 10.95 8.38 -15.06
CA GLY A 97 11.23 9.77 -15.36
C GLY A 97 11.93 10.51 -14.24
N GLU A 98 12.42 11.72 -14.52
CA GLU A 98 13.00 12.63 -13.55
C GLU A 98 11.90 13.43 -12.82
N ASN A 99 12.19 13.87 -11.59
CA ASN A 99 11.28 14.70 -10.77
C ASN A 99 9.90 14.04 -10.57
N VAL A 100 9.86 12.74 -10.42
CA VAL A 100 8.63 11.99 -10.14
C VAL A 100 8.29 12.07 -8.65
N VAL A 101 7.00 12.23 -8.35
CA VAL A 101 6.48 12.16 -6.98
C VAL A 101 5.52 10.99 -6.85
N SER A 102 5.78 10.10 -5.88
CA SER A 102 4.98 8.90 -5.61
C SER A 102 4.56 8.86 -4.14
N ASN A 103 3.27 9.07 -3.86
CA ASN A 103 2.71 8.97 -2.52
C ASN A 103 1.86 7.71 -2.39
N LEU A 104 2.26 6.79 -1.51
CA LEU A 104 1.63 5.50 -1.30
C LEU A 104 1.06 5.45 0.12
N ASN A 105 -0.25 5.54 0.24
CA ASN A 105 -0.95 5.52 1.53
C ASN A 105 -1.81 4.26 1.63
N GLY A 106 -1.60 3.47 2.69
CA GLY A 106 -2.34 2.25 2.95
C GLY A 106 -2.96 2.25 4.35
N LEU A 107 -4.21 1.87 4.45
CA LEU A 107 -4.88 1.52 5.69
C LEU A 107 -5.44 0.11 5.60
N TYR A 108 -5.12 -0.74 6.56
CA TYR A 108 -5.71 -2.06 6.68
C TYR A 108 -6.25 -2.31 8.09
N VAL A 109 -7.43 -2.92 8.15
CA VAL A 109 -8.17 -3.10 9.40
C VAL A 109 -8.69 -4.55 9.49
N PRO A 110 -7.79 -5.57 9.54
CA PRO A 110 -8.22 -6.94 9.66
C PRO A 110 -8.80 -7.23 11.06
N GLY A 111 -9.90 -7.95 11.07
CA GLY A 111 -10.53 -8.48 12.27
C GLY A 111 -10.58 -10.01 12.29
N GLU A 112 -11.00 -10.60 13.40
CA GLU A 112 -11.16 -12.04 13.60
C GLU A 112 -9.94 -12.85 13.11
N ASP A 113 -10.12 -13.78 12.16
CA ASP A 113 -9.05 -14.64 11.63
C ASP A 113 -8.56 -14.18 10.24
N GLN A 114 -8.76 -12.90 9.90
CA GLN A 114 -8.41 -12.36 8.60
C GLN A 114 -6.89 -12.20 8.44
N LEU A 115 -6.42 -12.36 7.20
CA LEU A 115 -5.05 -12.08 6.82
C LEU A 115 -5.00 -10.99 5.75
N MET A 116 -4.32 -9.87 6.06
CA MET A 116 -4.07 -8.79 5.11
C MET A 116 -2.57 -8.63 4.88
N ASP A 117 -2.15 -8.82 3.63
CA ASP A 117 -0.75 -8.90 3.22
C ASP A 117 -0.45 -7.83 2.15
N SER A 118 0.32 -6.82 2.52
CA SER A 118 0.71 -5.71 1.65
C SER A 118 2.18 -5.81 1.26
N HIS A 119 2.42 -5.97 -0.03
CA HIS A 119 3.75 -5.95 -0.64
C HIS A 119 3.89 -4.74 -1.53
N THR A 120 4.88 -3.91 -1.27
CA THR A 120 5.17 -2.72 -2.06
C THR A 120 6.58 -2.76 -2.61
N VAL A 121 6.74 -2.30 -3.84
CA VAL A 121 8.03 -2.08 -4.48
C VAL A 121 8.01 -0.69 -5.09
N VAL A 122 8.95 0.16 -4.70
CA VAL A 122 9.20 1.45 -5.35
C VAL A 122 10.59 1.38 -5.97
N ASP A 123 10.68 1.47 -7.29
CA ASP A 123 11.93 1.39 -8.05
C ASP A 123 12.26 2.75 -8.67
N HIS A 124 13.14 3.50 -8.00
CA HIS A 124 13.67 4.76 -8.49
C HIS A 124 14.77 4.48 -9.51
N ARG A 125 14.54 4.90 -10.76
CA ARG A 125 15.43 4.64 -11.90
C ARG A 125 16.07 5.88 -12.47
N LYS A 126 15.49 7.06 -12.18
CA LYS A 126 15.91 8.37 -12.68
C LYS A 126 16.08 9.37 -11.54
N PRO A 127 16.88 10.43 -11.72
CA PRO A 127 17.22 11.35 -10.64
C PRO A 127 16.06 12.26 -10.21
N ASN A 128 16.28 12.93 -9.05
CA ASN A 128 15.43 13.97 -8.47
C ASN A 128 14.00 13.52 -8.12
N SER A 129 13.78 12.22 -7.88
CA SER A 129 12.45 11.69 -7.60
C SER A 129 12.20 11.53 -6.10
N GLU A 130 10.93 11.58 -5.71
CA GLU A 130 10.50 11.45 -4.32
C GLU A 130 9.47 10.33 -4.17
N SER A 131 9.58 9.59 -3.07
CA SER A 131 8.53 8.66 -2.67
C SER A 131 8.25 8.74 -1.17
N HIS A 132 6.95 8.79 -0.83
CA HIS A 132 6.48 8.79 0.54
C HIS A 132 5.49 7.63 0.72
N GLU A 133 5.89 6.66 1.52
CA GLU A 133 5.07 5.50 1.79
C GLU A 133 4.64 5.50 3.26
N LEU A 134 3.32 5.52 3.48
CA LEU A 134 2.71 5.48 4.80
C LEU A 134 1.65 4.39 4.87
N TYR A 135 1.96 3.29 5.55
CA TYR A 135 1.00 2.24 5.86
C TYR A 135 0.62 2.27 7.34
N LYS A 136 -0.68 2.12 7.60
CA LYS A 136 -1.21 2.02 8.96
C LYS A 136 -2.11 0.80 9.09
N GLY A 137 -1.97 0.09 10.21
CA GLY A 137 -2.78 -1.09 10.51
C GLY A 137 -3.43 -1.00 11.89
N VAL A 138 -4.69 -1.45 11.98
CA VAL A 138 -5.37 -1.73 13.23
C VAL A 138 -5.84 -3.18 13.20
N LEU A 139 -5.22 -4.05 14.01
CA LEU A 139 -5.45 -5.49 13.98
C LEU A 139 -6.24 -5.94 15.19
N MET A 140 -7.34 -6.65 14.95
CA MET A 140 -8.28 -7.11 15.98
C MET A 140 -8.41 -8.64 15.97
N GLY A 141 -8.99 -9.21 17.02
CA GLY A 141 -9.21 -10.66 17.12
C GLY A 141 -7.93 -11.48 16.99
N ASN A 142 -7.90 -12.44 16.07
CA ASN A 142 -6.75 -13.29 15.72
C ASN A 142 -6.10 -12.83 14.40
N ALA A 143 -6.38 -11.60 13.95
CA ALA A 143 -5.96 -11.14 12.66
C ALA A 143 -4.45 -11.15 12.47
N THR A 144 -4.01 -11.40 11.25
CA THR A 144 -2.62 -11.29 10.84
C THR A 144 -2.47 -10.20 9.79
N GLY A 145 -1.58 -9.24 10.07
CA GLY A 145 -1.12 -8.26 9.09
C GLY A 145 0.30 -8.58 8.63
N VAL A 146 0.55 -8.37 7.36
CA VAL A 146 1.89 -8.44 6.77
C VAL A 146 2.15 -7.17 5.98
N PHE A 147 3.30 -6.57 6.20
CA PHE A 147 3.82 -5.47 5.38
C PHE A 147 5.24 -5.80 4.93
N ASN A 148 5.45 -5.90 3.63
CA ASN A 148 6.75 -6.13 3.02
C ASN A 148 7.00 -5.03 1.99
N GLY A 149 7.68 -3.98 2.42
CA GLY A 149 7.97 -2.83 1.57
C GLY A 149 9.42 -2.79 1.12
N LYS A 150 9.65 -2.59 -0.16
CA LYS A 150 10.97 -2.54 -0.75
C LYS A 150 11.15 -1.29 -1.59
N ILE A 151 12.25 -0.57 -1.36
CA ILE A 151 12.65 0.58 -2.16
C ILE A 151 13.97 0.25 -2.83
N PHE A 152 13.99 0.37 -4.15
CA PHE A 152 15.20 0.34 -4.97
C PHE A 152 15.60 1.75 -5.38
N VAL A 153 16.86 2.09 -5.22
CA VAL A 153 17.43 3.35 -5.74
C VAL A 153 18.60 2.99 -6.66
N ARG A 154 18.34 3.06 -7.96
CA ARG A 154 19.28 2.64 -9.01
C ARG A 154 20.48 3.59 -9.08
N PRO A 155 21.63 3.20 -9.68
CA PRO A 155 22.81 4.06 -9.74
C PRO A 155 22.56 5.44 -10.31
N ASP A 156 21.70 5.55 -11.33
CA ASP A 156 21.36 6.82 -11.98
C ASP A 156 20.35 7.66 -11.19
N ALA A 157 19.68 7.09 -10.20
CA ALA A 157 18.64 7.75 -9.41
C ALA A 157 19.21 8.64 -8.30
N GLN A 158 20.13 9.54 -8.69
CA GLN A 158 20.73 10.49 -7.76
C GLN A 158 19.71 11.52 -7.25
N LYS A 159 19.93 12.07 -6.06
CA LYS A 159 19.05 13.04 -5.38
C LYS A 159 17.64 12.51 -5.11
N THR A 160 17.50 11.20 -5.01
CA THR A 160 16.23 10.57 -4.58
C THR A 160 15.99 10.86 -3.08
N ASN A 161 14.74 11.22 -2.77
CA ASN A 161 14.23 11.29 -1.40
C ASN A 161 13.15 10.19 -1.25
N ALA A 162 13.43 9.15 -0.46
CA ALA A 162 12.52 8.02 -0.32
C ALA A 162 12.28 7.67 1.15
N PHE A 163 11.02 7.76 1.58
CA PHE A 163 10.63 7.53 2.96
C PHE A 163 9.54 6.47 3.05
N GLN A 164 9.77 5.44 3.87
CA GLN A 164 8.82 4.37 4.11
C GLN A 164 8.49 4.28 5.60
N SER A 165 7.21 4.31 5.94
CA SER A 165 6.73 4.21 7.32
C SER A 165 5.57 3.23 7.42
N CYS A 166 5.66 2.27 8.35
CA CYS A 166 4.57 1.35 8.67
C CYS A 166 4.27 1.42 10.17
N LYS A 167 3.04 1.81 10.53
CA LYS A 167 2.62 2.04 11.91
C LYS A 167 1.39 1.21 12.24
N ASN A 168 1.50 0.34 13.24
CA ASN A 168 0.46 -0.62 13.56
C ASN A 168 0.05 -0.56 15.01
N VAL A 169 -1.22 -0.82 15.27
CA VAL A 169 -1.80 -1.03 16.59
C VAL A 169 -2.40 -2.42 16.65
N LEU A 170 -1.95 -3.23 17.60
CA LEU A 170 -2.58 -4.49 17.96
C LEU A 170 -3.66 -4.19 19.00
N ALA A 171 -4.92 -4.25 18.58
CA ALA A 171 -6.07 -4.00 19.42
C ALA A 171 -6.52 -5.29 20.17
N SER A 172 -5.84 -6.41 19.94
CA SER A 172 -6.02 -7.64 20.70
C SER A 172 -4.67 -8.32 20.95
N THR A 173 -4.62 -9.16 22.01
CA THR A 173 -3.41 -9.90 22.40
C THR A 173 -3.06 -11.05 21.44
N ARG A 174 -4.00 -11.47 20.60
CA ARG A 174 -3.82 -12.57 19.65
C ARG A 174 -3.52 -12.08 18.22
N ALA A 175 -3.69 -10.78 17.97
CA ALA A 175 -3.34 -10.19 16.69
C ALA A 175 -1.82 -10.21 16.45
N THR A 176 -1.42 -10.42 15.21
CA THR A 176 0.00 -10.53 14.83
C THR A 176 0.31 -9.58 13.67
N MET A 177 1.42 -8.85 13.78
CA MET A 177 1.93 -8.01 12.70
C MET A 177 3.36 -8.42 12.32
N ASN A 178 3.56 -8.71 11.04
CA ASN A 178 4.87 -9.02 10.46
C ASN A 178 5.29 -7.89 9.52
N THR A 179 6.38 -7.21 9.84
CA THR A 179 6.90 -6.10 9.03
C THR A 179 8.29 -6.39 8.51
N LYS A 180 8.52 -6.14 7.22
CA LYS A 180 9.82 -6.29 6.57
C LYS A 180 10.08 -5.13 5.63
N PRO A 181 10.53 -3.97 6.14
CA PRO A 181 10.98 -2.87 5.28
C PRO A 181 12.40 -3.17 4.75
N GLN A 182 12.65 -2.84 3.49
CA GLN A 182 13.92 -3.07 2.82
C GLN A 182 14.32 -1.87 1.97
N LEU A 183 15.60 -1.52 2.01
CA LEU A 183 16.23 -0.50 1.14
C LEU A 183 17.39 -1.15 0.40
N GLU A 184 17.40 -1.05 -0.92
CA GLU A 184 18.54 -1.42 -1.77
C GLU A 184 18.98 -0.19 -2.56
N ILE A 185 20.10 0.41 -2.16
CA ILE A 185 20.54 1.73 -2.63
C ILE A 185 21.90 1.56 -3.30
N TRP A 186 21.98 1.96 -4.57
CA TRP A 186 23.21 1.99 -5.37
C TRP A 186 23.65 3.41 -5.75
N ALA A 187 22.79 4.42 -5.55
CA ALA A 187 23.15 5.82 -5.75
C ALA A 187 23.83 6.41 -4.51
N ASP A 188 24.66 7.42 -4.68
CA ASP A 188 25.47 8.00 -3.60
C ASP A 188 24.83 9.24 -2.93
N ASP A 189 24.18 10.09 -3.71
CA ASP A 189 23.57 11.35 -3.23
C ASP A 189 22.06 11.19 -3.08
N VAL A 190 21.64 10.60 -1.95
CA VAL A 190 20.22 10.29 -1.67
C VAL A 190 19.86 10.51 -0.20
N LYS A 191 18.55 10.67 0.07
CA LYS A 191 17.99 10.69 1.42
C LYS A 191 16.92 9.59 1.51
N CYS A 192 17.27 8.47 2.11
CA CYS A 192 16.38 7.33 2.22
C CYS A 192 16.27 6.89 3.68
N SER A 193 15.06 6.60 4.10
CA SER A 193 14.82 6.01 5.42
C SER A 193 13.60 5.12 5.43
N HIS A 194 13.60 4.15 6.35
CA HIS A 194 12.42 3.38 6.66
C HIS A 194 12.21 3.31 8.19
N GLY A 195 10.98 3.10 8.59
CA GLY A 195 10.64 2.90 9.99
C GLY A 195 9.38 2.07 10.15
N THR A 196 9.38 1.18 11.14
CA THR A 196 8.18 0.42 11.49
C THR A 196 7.94 0.52 13.00
N THR A 197 6.68 0.65 13.36
CA THR A 197 6.25 0.59 14.76
C THR A 197 5.05 -0.32 14.89
N THR A 198 5.05 -1.16 15.92
CA THR A 198 3.88 -1.96 16.29
C THR A 198 3.66 -1.79 17.78
N GLY A 199 2.55 -1.13 18.12
CA GLY A 199 2.13 -0.92 19.50
C GLY A 199 0.98 -1.84 19.88
N GLN A 200 0.93 -2.24 21.13
CA GLN A 200 -0.21 -2.97 21.72
C GLN A 200 -0.90 -2.07 22.73
N LEU A 201 -2.23 -2.14 22.78
CA LEU A 201 -2.98 -1.45 23.83
C LEU A 201 -2.68 -2.09 25.19
N ASN A 202 -2.20 -1.27 26.11
CA ASN A 202 -2.00 -1.70 27.50
C ASN A 202 -3.34 -1.65 28.24
N GLU A 203 -3.83 -2.81 28.71
CA GLU A 203 -5.14 -2.92 29.34
C GLU A 203 -5.21 -2.15 30.67
N GLU A 204 -4.14 -2.09 31.45
CA GLU A 204 -4.09 -1.30 32.68
C GLU A 204 -4.16 0.19 32.41
N ALA A 205 -3.43 0.67 31.40
CA ALA A 205 -3.49 2.06 30.99
C ALA A 205 -4.88 2.42 30.44
N LEU A 206 -5.50 1.52 29.67
CA LEU A 206 -6.84 1.69 29.14
C LEU A 206 -7.89 1.72 30.28
N PHE A 207 -7.76 0.82 31.27
CA PHE A 207 -8.60 0.82 32.45
C PHE A 207 -8.45 2.13 33.26
N TYR A 208 -7.20 2.58 33.46
CA TYR A 208 -6.95 3.85 34.14
C TYR A 208 -7.60 5.03 33.43
N LEU A 209 -7.47 5.12 32.12
CA LEU A 209 -8.11 6.18 31.33
C LEU A 209 -9.64 6.12 31.44
N ARG A 210 -10.25 4.94 31.28
CA ARG A 210 -11.69 4.74 31.40
C ARG A 210 -12.24 5.07 32.79
N SER A 211 -11.46 4.83 33.84
CA SER A 211 -11.86 5.13 35.24
C SER A 211 -11.84 6.64 35.56
N ARG A 212 -11.25 7.44 34.69
CA ARG A 212 -11.13 8.90 34.86
C ARG A 212 -12.02 9.73 33.93
N GLY A 213 -12.80 9.10 33.04
CA GLY A 213 -13.72 9.71 32.08
C GLY A 213 -13.15 9.71 30.69
#